data_088c84ad6604f98de3f972cf5175e5e3
#
_entry.id   088c84ad6604f98de3f972cf5175e5e3
#
_cell.length_a   1.000
_cell.length_b   1.000
_cell.length_c   1.000
_cell.angle_alpha   90.00
_cell.angle_beta   90.00
_cell.angle_gamma   90.00
#
_symmetry.space_group_name_H-M   'P 1'
#
loop_
_entity.id
_entity.type
_entity.pdbx_description
1 polymer ?
#
loop_
_entity_poly.entity_id
_entity_poly.type
_entity_poly.pdbx_seq_one_letter_code
_entity_poly.pdbx_strand_id
1 'polypeptide(L)'
;KELVHYHTSEVFRLSPERSLYLMLVPKSEKVSSLLTKEDFVNAVRTINGVNTIGICSLTADETITVTIQEAQKMVNKFREDHLYIDAVILEGVGKYINAIADAVDLRKLDAENVSVVIAQDPARAAKDEAYRTHAAVGSALGMLSVRYVHENMGSVDIENHPRTAKGTKDYPLTDKLNGLWLDAALSNGKPFSQLSVSDQKKLTEQGYIFVGSFQGYAGFFFSNSCTCTEADSDYAYIEYNAVWNKAARIIRNTLLPRVRSKVKADPSTGYISNTTISSWDALVKSALETMVTSEDIADFDIYINPKQMAVSDKPFNIKVK
;
A
#
# COMPACT_ATOMS: atom_id res chain seq x y z
N LYS A 1 12.39 18.76 -11.05
CA LYS A 1 13.37 17.68 -11.24
C LYS A 1 13.92 17.17 -9.91
N GLU A 2 14.29 18.05 -8.98
CA GLU A 2 14.91 17.65 -7.70
C GLU A 2 13.98 16.90 -6.77
N LEU A 3 12.68 17.26 -6.67
CA LEU A 3 11.69 16.48 -5.90
C LEU A 3 11.54 15.06 -6.44
N VAL A 4 11.49 14.90 -7.76
CA VAL A 4 11.44 13.57 -8.39
C VAL A 4 12.69 12.78 -8.04
N HIS A 5 13.86 13.41 -8.14
CA HIS A 5 15.12 12.78 -7.74
C HIS A 5 15.11 12.39 -6.25
N TYR A 6 14.60 13.26 -5.37
CA TYR A 6 14.49 12.96 -3.95
C TYR A 6 13.62 11.72 -3.70
N HIS A 7 12.39 11.70 -4.22
CA HIS A 7 11.50 10.55 -4.03
C HIS A 7 12.11 9.26 -4.60
N THR A 8 12.71 9.33 -5.79
CA THR A 8 13.35 8.18 -6.42
C THR A 8 14.56 7.69 -5.62
N SER A 9 15.41 8.61 -5.15
CA SER A 9 16.59 8.26 -4.35
C SER A 9 16.21 7.62 -3.01
N GLU A 10 15.12 8.08 -2.36
CA GLU A 10 14.62 7.48 -1.13
C GLU A 10 14.09 6.05 -1.34
N VAL A 11 13.38 5.81 -2.44
CA VAL A 11 12.94 4.45 -2.78
C VAL A 11 14.15 3.53 -2.91
N PHE A 12 15.16 3.90 -3.69
CA PHE A 12 16.34 3.05 -3.90
C PHE A 12 17.30 3.01 -2.71
N ARG A 13 17.33 4.04 -1.87
CA ARG A 13 18.09 4.01 -0.61
C ARG A 13 17.53 2.94 0.33
N LEU A 14 16.20 2.86 0.45
CA LEU A 14 15.52 1.91 1.33
C LEU A 14 15.38 0.53 0.69
N SER A 15 15.19 0.46 -0.62
CA SER A 15 14.92 -0.78 -1.34
C SER A 15 15.63 -0.85 -2.69
N PRO A 16 16.97 -1.07 -2.72
CA PRO A 16 17.79 -0.98 -3.92
C PRO A 16 17.49 -2.05 -4.97
N GLU A 17 16.88 -3.17 -4.57
CA GLU A 17 16.60 -4.31 -5.46
C GLU A 17 15.21 -4.25 -6.13
N ARG A 18 14.43 -3.20 -5.86
CA ARG A 18 13.07 -3.08 -6.40
C ARG A 18 13.03 -2.30 -7.70
N SER A 19 12.07 -2.62 -8.54
CA SER A 19 11.79 -1.85 -9.76
C SER A 19 10.85 -0.70 -9.43
N LEU A 20 11.16 0.48 -9.96
CA LEU A 20 10.34 1.68 -9.86
C LEU A 20 10.01 2.19 -11.26
N TYR A 21 8.74 2.39 -11.53
CA TYR A 21 8.25 3.01 -12.75
C TYR A 21 7.84 4.46 -12.47
N LEU A 22 8.24 5.38 -13.32
CA LEU A 22 7.98 6.79 -13.16
C LEU A 22 7.10 7.31 -14.29
N MET A 23 5.97 7.91 -13.93
CA MET A 23 5.16 8.70 -14.83
C MET A 23 5.27 10.18 -14.45
N LEU A 24 5.82 10.99 -15.35
CA LEU A 24 5.99 12.42 -15.14
C LEU A 24 4.81 13.18 -15.74
N VAL A 25 4.19 14.02 -14.94
CA VAL A 25 3.05 14.85 -15.32
C VAL A 25 3.30 16.32 -14.96
N PRO A 26 2.60 17.29 -15.58
CA PRO A 26 2.69 18.69 -15.18
C PRO A 26 2.30 18.88 -13.71
N LYS A 27 2.98 19.75 -12.96
CA LYS A 27 2.64 20.06 -11.56
C LYS A 27 1.21 20.58 -11.38
N SER A 28 0.68 21.25 -12.40
CA SER A 28 -0.69 21.79 -12.42
C SER A 28 -1.76 20.72 -12.64
N GLU A 29 -1.38 19.48 -12.87
CA GLU A 29 -2.32 18.38 -13.01
C GLU A 29 -3.05 18.12 -11.69
N LYS A 30 -4.35 17.90 -11.75
CA LYS A 30 -5.13 17.44 -10.60
C LYS A 30 -4.96 15.94 -10.43
N VAL A 31 -4.84 15.48 -9.19
CA VAL A 31 -4.72 14.04 -8.91
C VAL A 31 -5.96 13.30 -9.39
N SER A 32 -7.15 13.84 -9.13
CA SER A 32 -8.42 13.27 -9.59
C SER A 32 -8.47 13.11 -11.11
N SER A 33 -7.98 14.11 -11.88
CA SER A 33 -7.91 14.04 -13.33
C SER A 33 -6.87 13.02 -13.81
N LEU A 34 -5.71 12.97 -13.16
CA LEU A 34 -4.64 12.02 -13.47
C LEU A 34 -5.13 10.58 -13.37
N LEU A 35 -5.80 10.25 -12.28
CA LEU A 35 -6.28 8.90 -11.99
C LEU A 35 -7.31 8.39 -12.99
N THR A 36 -8.01 9.28 -13.67
CA THR A 36 -9.02 8.94 -14.69
C THR A 36 -8.46 8.96 -16.11
N LYS A 37 -7.24 9.46 -16.33
CA LYS A 37 -6.62 9.51 -17.67
C LYS A 37 -6.36 8.11 -18.22
N GLU A 38 -6.75 7.91 -19.47
CA GLU A 38 -6.57 6.64 -20.16
C GLU A 38 -5.09 6.25 -20.25
N ASP A 39 -4.21 7.21 -20.52
CA ASP A 39 -2.76 6.97 -20.59
C ASP A 39 -2.20 6.42 -19.27
N PHE A 40 -2.64 6.95 -18.13
CA PHE A 40 -2.25 6.45 -16.82
C PHE A 40 -2.77 5.04 -16.57
N VAL A 41 -4.06 4.83 -16.83
CA VAL A 41 -4.70 3.52 -16.64
C VAL A 41 -4.05 2.47 -17.53
N ASN A 42 -3.78 2.79 -18.79
CA ASN A 42 -3.12 1.89 -19.72
C ASN A 42 -1.66 1.62 -19.36
N ALA A 43 -0.93 2.62 -18.85
CA ALA A 43 0.43 2.43 -18.36
C ALA A 43 0.45 1.41 -17.21
N VAL A 44 -0.42 1.54 -16.21
CA VAL A 44 -0.53 0.59 -15.09
C VAL A 44 -0.91 -0.81 -15.58
N ARG A 45 -1.83 -0.92 -16.55
CA ARG A 45 -2.23 -2.22 -17.14
C ARG A 45 -1.10 -2.89 -17.92
N THR A 46 -0.27 -2.12 -18.59
CA THR A 46 0.82 -2.63 -19.42
C THR A 46 2.01 -3.09 -18.60
N ILE A 47 2.24 -2.45 -17.47
CA ILE A 47 3.33 -2.80 -16.56
C ILE A 47 2.90 -3.99 -15.70
N ASN A 48 3.52 -5.13 -15.91
CA ASN A 48 3.23 -6.31 -15.10
C ASN A 48 3.84 -6.18 -13.70
N GLY A 49 3.03 -6.42 -12.67
CA GLY A 49 3.50 -6.48 -11.27
C GLY A 49 3.48 -5.16 -10.51
N VAL A 50 2.82 -4.10 -11.03
CA VAL A 50 2.53 -2.91 -10.21
C VAL A 50 1.53 -3.28 -9.14
N ASN A 51 1.91 -3.10 -7.88
CA ASN A 51 1.06 -3.36 -6.72
C ASN A 51 0.91 -2.14 -5.80
N THR A 52 1.78 -1.14 -5.91
CA THR A 52 1.71 0.09 -5.12
C THR A 52 1.94 1.30 -6.01
N ILE A 53 1.13 2.33 -5.82
CA ILE A 53 1.19 3.58 -6.57
C ILE A 53 1.45 4.73 -5.61
N GLY A 54 2.45 5.56 -5.88
CA GLY A 54 2.69 6.80 -5.15
C GLY A 54 2.42 8.02 -6.01
N ILE A 55 1.71 9.00 -5.48
CA ILE A 55 1.40 10.25 -6.16
C ILE A 55 1.92 11.41 -5.33
N CYS A 56 2.82 12.20 -5.89
CA CYS A 56 3.49 13.28 -5.18
C CYS A 56 3.85 14.45 -6.10
N SER A 57 4.23 15.56 -5.47
CA SER A 57 4.73 16.78 -6.12
C SER A 57 3.74 17.49 -7.04
N LEU A 58 2.43 17.23 -6.90
CA LEU A 58 1.37 17.94 -7.60
C LEU A 58 0.92 19.15 -6.77
N THR A 59 0.72 20.29 -7.42
CA THR A 59 0.41 21.57 -6.76
C THR A 59 -0.97 22.12 -7.13
N ALA A 60 -1.73 21.43 -7.99
CA ALA A 60 -3.07 21.85 -8.33
C ALA A 60 -3.97 21.97 -7.10
N ASP A 61 -4.86 22.94 -7.10
CA ASP A 61 -5.80 23.14 -6.01
C ASP A 61 -6.92 22.09 -6.08
N GLU A 62 -6.91 21.21 -5.06
CA GLU A 62 -7.87 20.12 -4.93
C GLU A 62 -8.04 19.76 -3.44
N THR A 63 -9.19 19.28 -3.05
CA THR A 63 -9.40 18.81 -1.68
C THR A 63 -8.90 17.38 -1.52
N ILE A 64 -8.31 17.08 -0.36
CA ILE A 64 -7.80 15.73 -0.08
C ILE A 64 -8.91 14.67 -0.17
N THR A 65 -10.13 15.01 0.22
CA THR A 65 -11.29 14.10 0.16
C THR A 65 -11.60 13.66 -1.26
N VAL A 66 -11.64 14.61 -2.22
CA VAL A 66 -11.88 14.28 -3.64
C VAL A 66 -10.77 13.39 -4.19
N THR A 67 -9.52 13.74 -3.89
CA THR A 67 -8.36 12.96 -4.31
C THR A 67 -8.42 11.51 -3.82
N ILE A 68 -8.77 11.31 -2.54
CA ILE A 68 -8.88 9.98 -1.93
C ILE A 68 -10.00 9.16 -2.58
N GLN A 69 -11.18 9.76 -2.79
CA GLN A 69 -12.30 9.07 -3.40
C GLN A 69 -12.04 8.66 -4.84
N GLU A 70 -11.40 9.53 -5.63
CA GLU A 70 -11.03 9.18 -7.01
C GLU A 70 -9.93 8.10 -7.06
N ALA A 71 -8.99 8.11 -6.11
CA ALA A 71 -7.99 7.07 -5.98
C ALA A 71 -8.63 5.71 -5.68
N GLN A 72 -9.59 5.65 -4.77
CA GLN A 72 -10.31 4.40 -4.46
C GLN A 72 -11.15 3.90 -5.65
N LYS A 73 -11.84 4.79 -6.36
CA LYS A 73 -12.58 4.42 -7.58
C LYS A 73 -11.65 3.80 -8.63
N MET A 74 -10.46 4.38 -8.82
CA MET A 74 -9.45 3.82 -9.72
C MET A 74 -9.03 2.42 -9.31
N VAL A 75 -8.74 2.20 -8.03
CA VAL A 75 -8.37 0.85 -7.52
C VAL A 75 -9.48 -0.15 -7.75
N ASN A 76 -10.72 0.23 -7.48
CA ASN A 76 -11.89 -0.63 -7.72
C ASN A 76 -12.00 -1.03 -9.21
N LYS A 77 -11.78 -0.08 -10.12
CA LYS A 77 -11.76 -0.36 -11.56
C LYS A 77 -10.62 -1.31 -11.96
N PHE A 78 -9.42 -1.16 -11.37
CA PHE A 78 -8.33 -2.10 -11.60
C PHE A 78 -8.64 -3.50 -11.05
N ARG A 79 -9.33 -3.57 -9.90
CA ARG A 79 -9.75 -4.85 -9.32
C ARG A 79 -10.73 -5.61 -10.22
N GLU A 80 -11.64 -4.92 -10.93
CA GLU A 80 -12.50 -5.51 -11.95
C GLU A 80 -11.70 -6.15 -13.09
N ASP A 81 -10.57 -5.55 -13.46
CA ASP A 81 -9.63 -6.07 -14.47
C ASP A 81 -8.65 -7.12 -13.87
N HIS A 82 -8.84 -7.56 -12.64
CA HIS A 82 -7.95 -8.45 -11.90
C HIS A 82 -6.53 -7.90 -11.67
N LEU A 83 -6.38 -6.59 -11.68
CA LEU A 83 -5.16 -5.90 -11.27
C LEU A 83 -5.31 -5.51 -9.78
N TYR A 84 -4.56 -6.15 -8.94
CA TYR A 84 -4.65 -5.97 -7.49
C TYR A 84 -3.63 -4.93 -7.03
N ILE A 85 -4.10 -3.71 -6.75
CA ILE A 85 -3.30 -2.62 -6.18
C ILE A 85 -3.42 -2.70 -4.66
N ASP A 86 -2.31 -2.88 -3.97
CA ASP A 86 -2.26 -3.04 -2.53
C ASP A 86 -2.46 -1.68 -1.84
N ALA A 87 -1.81 -0.62 -2.35
CA ALA A 87 -1.93 0.72 -1.81
C ALA A 87 -1.74 1.82 -2.85
N VAL A 88 -2.46 2.91 -2.68
CA VAL A 88 -2.21 4.21 -3.32
C VAL A 88 -1.76 5.18 -2.22
N ILE A 89 -0.50 5.60 -2.27
CA ILE A 89 0.08 6.53 -1.31
C ILE A 89 -0.03 7.95 -1.87
N LEU A 90 -0.85 8.76 -1.22
CA LEU A 90 -1.06 10.15 -1.57
C LEU A 90 -0.20 11.07 -0.72
N GLU A 91 0.24 12.15 -1.33
CA GLU A 91 0.93 13.22 -0.64
C GLU A 91 -0.05 14.09 0.15
N GLY A 92 0.08 14.10 1.46
CA GLY A 92 -0.59 15.05 2.33
C GLY A 92 0.18 16.37 2.39
N VAL A 93 -0.01 17.23 1.39
CA VAL A 93 0.66 18.54 1.36
C VAL A 93 0.28 19.41 2.57
N GLY A 94 1.20 20.28 3.00
CA GLY A 94 1.08 21.05 4.24
C GLY A 94 -0.24 21.81 4.40
N LYS A 95 -0.86 22.27 3.31
CA LYS A 95 -2.16 22.97 3.37
C LYS A 95 -3.30 22.14 3.97
N TYR A 96 -3.24 20.81 3.89
CA TYR A 96 -4.28 19.93 4.44
C TYR A 96 -4.20 19.75 5.95
N ILE A 97 -3.06 20.11 6.56
CA ILE A 97 -2.81 19.98 8.00
C ILE A 97 -2.31 21.27 8.65
N ASN A 98 -2.61 22.42 8.07
CA ASN A 98 -2.20 23.73 8.63
C ASN A 98 -2.60 23.88 10.09
N ALA A 99 -3.83 23.51 10.43
CA ALA A 99 -4.27 23.35 11.79
C ALA A 99 -4.65 21.89 12.04
N ILE A 100 -3.91 21.19 12.89
CA ILE A 100 -4.19 19.77 13.23
C ILE A 100 -5.61 19.62 13.80
N ALA A 101 -6.11 20.66 14.47
CA ALA A 101 -7.48 20.66 14.99
C ALA A 101 -8.55 20.52 13.89
N ASP A 102 -8.28 21.05 12.70
CA ASP A 102 -9.21 21.09 11.57
C ASP A 102 -8.90 20.04 10.50
N ALA A 103 -7.91 19.16 10.75
CA ALA A 103 -7.56 18.09 9.82
C ALA A 103 -8.74 17.17 9.56
N VAL A 104 -8.95 16.81 8.30
CA VAL A 104 -10.04 15.92 7.88
C VAL A 104 -9.86 14.55 8.51
N ASP A 105 -10.94 13.97 9.00
CA ASP A 105 -10.94 12.58 9.46
C ASP A 105 -10.95 11.64 8.25
N LEU A 106 -9.78 11.12 7.90
CA LEU A 106 -9.58 10.26 6.74
C LEU A 106 -10.25 8.90 6.92
N ARG A 107 -10.39 8.45 8.18
CA ARG A 107 -10.99 7.16 8.52
C ARG A 107 -12.46 7.04 8.09
N LYS A 108 -13.14 8.16 7.86
CA LYS A 108 -14.55 8.21 7.43
C LYS A 108 -14.75 8.23 5.91
N LEU A 109 -13.70 8.09 5.12
CA LEU A 109 -13.78 8.25 3.66
C LEU A 109 -14.02 6.95 2.90
N ASP A 110 -14.04 5.82 3.60
CA ASP A 110 -14.31 4.48 3.05
C ASP A 110 -13.41 4.15 1.83
N ALA A 111 -12.12 4.46 1.98
CA ALA A 111 -11.11 4.25 0.95
C ALA A 111 -10.04 3.26 1.43
N GLU A 112 -10.34 2.00 1.26
CA GLU A 112 -9.61 0.84 1.79
C GLU A 112 -8.15 0.74 1.28
N ASN A 113 -7.87 1.20 0.06
CA ASN A 113 -6.56 1.07 -0.56
C ASN A 113 -5.79 2.38 -0.63
N VAL A 114 -6.29 3.44 0.01
CA VAL A 114 -5.68 4.78 -0.07
C VAL A 114 -5.12 5.17 1.27
N SER A 115 -3.91 5.70 1.27
CA SER A 115 -3.21 6.18 2.46
C SER A 115 -2.62 7.57 2.20
N VAL A 116 -2.54 8.40 3.23
CA VAL A 116 -2.04 9.76 3.14
C VAL A 116 -0.82 9.94 4.03
N VAL A 117 0.31 10.27 3.41
CA VAL A 117 1.58 10.53 4.11
C VAL A 117 1.75 12.03 4.29
N ILE A 118 2.01 12.45 5.52
CA ILE A 118 2.30 13.83 5.92
C ILE A 118 3.69 13.97 6.55
N ALA A 119 4.50 12.92 6.48
CA ALA A 119 5.86 12.92 6.98
C ALA A 119 6.78 13.77 6.11
N GLN A 120 7.68 14.52 6.73
CA GLN A 120 8.69 15.32 6.05
C GLN A 120 10.05 15.17 6.74
N ASP A 121 11.11 15.04 5.93
CA ASP A 121 12.48 15.16 6.41
C ASP A 121 12.87 16.65 6.44
N PRO A 122 13.10 17.27 7.64
CA PRO A 122 13.49 18.66 7.76
C PRO A 122 14.77 19.01 7.01
N ALA A 123 15.73 18.09 6.95
CA ALA A 123 16.98 18.30 6.23
C ALA A 123 16.74 18.51 4.72
N ARG A 124 15.71 17.86 4.18
CA ARG A 124 15.30 18.05 2.80
C ARG A 124 14.50 19.33 2.60
N ALA A 125 13.57 19.59 3.48
CA ALA A 125 12.73 20.81 3.46
C ALA A 125 13.55 22.09 3.57
N ALA A 126 14.71 22.04 4.24
CA ALA A 126 15.62 23.18 4.38
C ALA A 126 16.38 23.54 3.10
N LYS A 127 16.45 22.65 2.10
CA LYS A 127 17.22 22.87 0.88
C LYS A 127 16.60 23.87 -0.08
N ASP A 128 15.26 23.91 -0.14
CA ASP A 128 14.51 24.79 -1.01
C ASP A 128 13.15 25.08 -0.41
N GLU A 129 12.68 26.34 -0.54
CA GLU A 129 11.36 26.73 -0.08
C GLU A 129 10.23 25.93 -0.73
N ALA A 130 10.40 25.54 -1.98
CA ALA A 130 9.45 24.71 -2.71
C ALA A 130 9.25 23.32 -2.10
N TYR A 131 10.15 22.86 -1.22
CA TYR A 131 10.03 21.54 -0.58
C TYR A 131 9.32 21.58 0.78
N ARG A 132 9.15 22.77 1.36
CA ARG A 132 8.64 22.92 2.72
C ARG A 132 7.21 22.43 2.94
N THR A 133 6.44 22.25 1.88
CA THR A 133 5.05 21.80 1.96
C THR A 133 4.83 20.39 1.43
N HIS A 134 5.91 19.72 1.02
CA HIS A 134 5.85 18.38 0.43
C HIS A 134 6.10 17.28 1.45
N ALA A 135 5.38 16.17 1.31
CA ALA A 135 5.56 14.98 2.14
C ALA A 135 6.47 13.93 1.47
N ALA A 136 7.07 13.07 2.27
CA ALA A 136 8.07 12.08 1.84
C ALA A 136 7.42 10.78 1.32
N VAL A 137 6.64 10.87 0.25
CA VAL A 137 5.99 9.71 -0.39
C VAL A 137 7.01 8.69 -0.87
N GLY A 138 8.17 9.12 -1.39
CA GLY A 138 9.24 8.21 -1.81
C GLY A 138 9.80 7.37 -0.67
N SER A 139 9.96 7.95 0.52
CA SER A 139 10.39 7.21 1.71
C SER A 139 9.32 6.17 2.13
N ALA A 140 8.04 6.52 2.04
CA ALA A 140 6.96 5.58 2.32
C ALA A 140 6.93 4.42 1.33
N LEU A 141 7.05 4.69 0.02
CA LEU A 141 7.14 3.65 -1.01
C LEU A 141 8.37 2.74 -0.80
N GLY A 142 9.52 3.33 -0.50
CA GLY A 142 10.73 2.59 -0.20
C GLY A 142 10.56 1.69 1.01
N MET A 143 9.96 2.21 2.09
CA MET A 143 9.69 1.44 3.30
C MET A 143 8.72 0.28 3.05
N LEU A 144 7.60 0.50 2.35
CA LEU A 144 6.66 -0.56 1.98
C LEU A 144 7.34 -1.63 1.11
N SER A 145 8.23 -1.23 0.20
CA SER A 145 8.93 -2.15 -0.69
C SER A 145 9.94 -3.04 0.02
N VAL A 146 10.42 -2.61 1.18
CA VAL A 146 11.42 -3.36 1.95
C VAL A 146 10.80 -4.27 3.00
N ARG A 147 9.57 -3.99 3.43
CA ARG A 147 8.84 -4.78 4.43
C ARG A 147 8.28 -6.09 3.85
N TYR A 148 8.05 -7.07 4.73
CA TYR A 148 7.25 -8.24 4.36
C TYR A 148 5.80 -7.81 4.12
N VAL A 149 5.07 -8.65 3.39
CA VAL A 149 3.69 -8.34 2.97
C VAL A 149 2.76 -8.12 4.17
N HIS A 150 2.97 -8.88 5.25
CA HIS A 150 2.20 -8.81 6.49
C HIS A 150 2.73 -7.78 7.50
N GLU A 151 3.84 -7.11 7.19
CA GLU A 151 4.53 -6.23 8.14
C GLU A 151 4.07 -4.78 8.00
N ASN A 152 3.70 -4.16 9.12
CA ASN A 152 3.35 -2.75 9.17
C ASN A 152 4.54 -1.87 8.78
N MET A 153 4.30 -0.83 7.99
CA MET A 153 5.34 0.12 7.57
C MET A 153 6.03 0.79 8.75
N GLY A 154 5.32 0.99 9.86
CA GLY A 154 5.84 1.58 11.08
C GLY A 154 6.55 0.59 12.02
N SER A 155 6.72 -0.68 11.62
CA SER A 155 7.42 -1.65 12.45
C SER A 155 8.82 -1.16 12.85
N VAL A 156 9.13 -1.30 14.12
CA VAL A 156 10.44 -0.97 14.70
C VAL A 156 11.31 -2.21 14.91
N ASP A 157 10.83 -3.35 14.47
CA ASP A 157 11.55 -4.63 14.57
C ASP A 157 12.69 -4.69 13.54
N ILE A 158 13.89 -4.36 14.02
CA ILE A 158 15.11 -4.36 13.23
C ILE A 158 15.88 -5.66 13.39
N GLU A 159 15.67 -6.35 14.49
CA GLU A 159 16.41 -7.57 14.81
C GLU A 159 16.03 -8.70 13.85
N ASN A 160 14.75 -8.82 13.53
CA ASN A 160 14.25 -9.78 12.56
C ASN A 160 14.44 -9.32 11.09
N HIS A 161 14.65 -8.01 10.88
CA HIS A 161 14.88 -7.42 9.57
C HIS A 161 16.10 -6.51 9.56
N PRO A 162 17.31 -7.02 9.81
CA PRO A 162 18.52 -6.22 9.78
C PRO A 162 18.77 -5.76 8.34
N ARG A 163 18.21 -4.59 7.99
CA ARG A 163 18.46 -3.93 6.71
C ARG A 163 19.55 -2.89 6.83
N THR A 164 20.29 -3.03 7.84
CA THR A 164 21.50 -2.27 8.03
C THR A 164 22.46 -2.66 6.93
N ALA A 165 22.72 -1.75 6.02
CA ALA A 165 23.75 -1.94 5.03
C ALA A 165 25.03 -2.32 5.74
N LYS A 166 25.48 -3.57 5.57
CA LYS A 166 26.81 -4.05 5.93
C LYS A 166 27.26 -3.75 7.38
N GLY A 167 26.42 -4.05 8.37
CA GLY A 167 26.83 -4.02 9.78
C GLY A 167 26.70 -2.66 10.47
N THR A 168 26.11 -1.67 9.86
CA THR A 168 25.66 -0.48 10.57
C THR A 168 24.37 -0.81 11.35
N LYS A 169 24.22 -0.28 12.56
CA LYS A 169 23.01 -0.44 13.38
C LYS A 169 22.03 0.73 13.20
N ASP A 170 21.99 1.30 11.98
CA ASP A 170 21.10 2.42 11.69
C ASP A 170 19.71 1.92 11.26
N TYR A 171 18.70 2.67 11.64
CA TYR A 171 17.32 2.35 11.30
C TYR A 171 17.01 2.67 9.83
N PRO A 172 16.05 1.99 9.19
CA PRO A 172 15.80 2.14 7.76
C PRO A 172 15.53 3.57 7.30
N LEU A 173 14.86 4.41 8.09
CA LEU A 173 14.65 5.82 7.74
C LEU A 173 15.88 6.65 8.05
N THR A 174 16.42 6.57 9.25
CA THR A 174 17.54 7.37 9.70
C THR A 174 18.81 6.98 8.95
N ASP A 175 19.44 7.94 8.31
CA ASP A 175 20.72 7.79 7.63
C ASP A 175 21.66 8.88 8.09
N LYS A 176 22.48 8.56 9.10
CA LYS A 176 23.44 9.49 9.69
C LYS A 176 24.56 9.88 8.72
N LEU A 177 24.91 8.97 7.82
CA LEU A 177 26.00 9.21 6.86
C LEU A 177 25.63 10.29 5.85
N ASN A 178 24.39 10.24 5.36
CA ASN A 178 23.87 11.20 4.39
C ASN A 178 23.07 12.35 5.00
N GLY A 179 22.91 12.37 6.33
CA GLY A 179 22.19 13.41 7.04
C GLY A 179 20.68 13.41 6.77
N LEU A 180 20.09 12.23 6.51
CA LEU A 180 18.66 12.07 6.24
C LEU A 180 17.96 11.50 7.47
N TRP A 181 16.75 12.02 7.72
CA TRP A 181 15.90 11.56 8.84
C TRP A 181 16.64 11.57 10.19
N LEU A 182 17.47 12.62 10.42
CA LEU A 182 18.06 12.91 11.73
C LEU A 182 17.05 13.60 12.67
N ASP A 183 15.98 14.13 12.11
CA ASP A 183 14.80 14.69 12.76
C ASP A 183 13.59 14.40 11.86
N ALA A 184 12.38 14.69 12.36
CA ALA A 184 11.14 14.53 11.62
C ALA A 184 10.24 15.75 11.77
N ALA A 185 9.48 16.05 10.72
CA ALA A 185 8.46 17.09 10.72
C ALA A 185 7.20 16.61 9.97
N LEU A 186 6.13 17.35 10.11
CA LEU A 186 4.96 17.25 9.25
C LEU A 186 5.18 18.07 7.97
N SER A 187 4.43 17.77 6.92
CA SER A 187 4.50 18.49 5.64
C SER A 187 4.14 19.98 5.71
N ASN A 188 3.57 20.47 6.83
CA ASN A 188 3.40 21.89 7.11
C ASN A 188 4.63 22.53 7.78
N GLY A 189 5.71 21.77 7.96
CA GLY A 189 6.96 22.22 8.59
C GLY A 189 6.96 22.13 10.11
N LYS A 190 5.88 21.70 10.78
CA LYS A 190 5.85 21.56 12.24
C LYS A 190 6.75 20.39 12.66
N PRO A 191 7.83 20.63 13.45
CA PRO A 191 8.70 19.55 13.92
C PRO A 191 7.96 18.54 14.79
N PHE A 192 8.31 17.26 14.68
CA PHE A 192 7.73 16.20 15.51
C PHE A 192 7.91 16.48 17.00
N SER A 193 9.05 17.01 17.42
CA SER A 193 9.36 17.39 18.80
C SER A 193 8.43 18.47 19.39
N GLN A 194 7.71 19.20 18.54
CA GLN A 194 6.73 20.22 18.95
C GLN A 194 5.28 19.70 18.89
N LEU A 195 5.07 18.46 18.52
CA LEU A 195 3.75 17.84 18.55
C LEU A 195 3.42 17.39 19.97
N SER A 196 2.30 17.84 20.48
CA SER A 196 1.77 17.31 21.73
C SER A 196 1.36 15.83 21.55
N VAL A 197 1.31 15.09 22.64
CA VAL A 197 0.78 13.71 22.64
C VAL A 197 -0.65 13.67 22.11
N SER A 198 -1.45 14.70 22.41
CA SER A 198 -2.81 14.85 21.90
C SER A 198 -2.85 15.05 20.38
N ASP A 199 -1.92 15.86 19.83
CA ASP A 199 -1.82 16.05 18.37
C ASP A 199 -1.43 14.74 17.67
N GLN A 200 -0.44 14.02 18.19
CA GLN A 200 0.00 12.75 17.65
C GLN A 200 -1.13 11.70 17.66
N LYS A 201 -1.83 11.60 18.80
CA LYS A 201 -2.98 10.71 18.95
C LYS A 201 -4.08 11.05 17.93
N LYS A 202 -4.43 12.34 17.82
CA LYS A 202 -5.44 12.81 16.88
C LYS A 202 -5.10 12.47 15.43
N LEU A 203 -3.87 12.75 14.99
CA LEU A 203 -3.42 12.42 13.63
C LEU A 203 -3.47 10.92 13.35
N THR A 204 -3.09 10.10 14.32
CA THR A 204 -3.15 8.63 14.20
C THR A 204 -4.60 8.14 14.11
N GLU A 205 -5.49 8.65 14.97
CA GLU A 205 -6.92 8.30 14.97
C GLU A 205 -7.61 8.74 13.68
N GLN A 206 -7.20 9.86 13.10
CA GLN A 206 -7.71 10.35 11.82
C GLN A 206 -7.09 9.65 10.59
N GLY A 207 -6.14 8.72 10.76
CA GLY A 207 -5.58 7.92 9.68
C GLY A 207 -4.42 8.55 8.91
N TYR A 208 -3.79 9.61 9.42
CA TYR A 208 -2.60 10.18 8.80
C TYR A 208 -1.34 9.39 9.13
N ILE A 209 -0.46 9.26 8.14
CA ILE A 209 0.85 8.63 8.29
C ILE A 209 1.92 9.70 8.40
N PHE A 210 2.59 9.76 9.53
CA PHE A 210 3.70 10.68 9.80
C PHE A 210 4.91 9.91 10.33
N VAL A 211 6.00 10.60 10.60
CA VAL A 211 7.23 10.01 11.15
C VAL A 211 7.49 10.59 12.52
N GLY A 212 7.90 9.75 13.43
CA GLY A 212 8.26 10.11 14.79
C GLY A 212 9.36 9.22 15.37
N SER A 213 9.66 9.43 16.64
CA SER A 213 10.64 8.66 17.41
C SER A 213 10.02 8.14 18.70
N PHE A 214 10.61 7.07 19.23
CA PHE A 214 10.20 6.50 20.51
C PHE A 214 11.24 6.85 21.58
N GLN A 215 10.77 7.19 22.77
CA GLN A 215 11.65 7.52 23.89
C GLN A 215 12.50 6.31 24.26
N GLY A 216 13.81 6.49 24.34
CA GLY A 216 14.74 5.42 24.65
C GLY A 216 15.09 4.48 23.50
N TYR A 217 14.52 4.71 22.32
CA TYR A 217 14.78 3.91 21.12
C TYR A 217 15.28 4.81 19.98
N ALA A 218 16.48 4.54 19.46
CA ALA A 218 17.11 5.42 18.51
C ALA A 218 16.49 5.26 17.11
N GLY A 219 16.42 6.38 16.38
CA GLY A 219 15.92 6.44 15.00
C GLY A 219 14.53 7.00 14.85
N PHE A 220 14.14 7.20 13.59
CA PHE A 220 12.85 7.73 13.18
C PHE A 220 12.07 6.67 12.39
N PHE A 221 10.78 6.56 12.69
CA PHE A 221 9.91 5.50 12.18
C PHE A 221 8.60 6.12 11.70
N PHE A 222 7.98 5.49 10.70
CA PHE A 222 6.59 5.81 10.38
C PHE A 222 5.67 5.48 11.55
N SER A 223 4.64 6.29 11.75
CA SER A 223 3.68 6.11 12.85
C SER A 223 2.82 4.85 12.69
N ASN A 224 2.45 4.53 11.47
CA ASN A 224 1.58 3.41 11.13
C ASN A 224 1.49 3.26 9.60
N SER A 225 0.67 2.29 9.12
CA SER A 225 0.31 2.06 7.72
C SER A 225 -1.20 2.21 7.47
N CYS A 226 -1.81 3.20 8.08
CA CYS A 226 -3.25 3.44 8.02
C CYS A 226 -3.76 3.65 6.59
N THR A 227 -4.90 3.05 6.26
CA THR A 227 -5.72 3.39 5.10
C THR A 227 -6.79 4.42 5.47
N CYS A 228 -7.48 4.98 4.47
CA CYS A 228 -8.55 5.95 4.68
C CYS A 228 -9.93 5.27 4.91
N THR A 229 -9.96 4.24 5.75
CA THR A 229 -11.19 3.56 6.18
C THR A 229 -11.24 3.37 7.70
N GLU A 230 -12.36 2.94 8.24
CA GLU A 230 -12.56 2.77 9.68
C GLU A 230 -11.51 1.85 10.31
N ALA A 231 -11.14 2.14 11.56
CA ALA A 231 -10.01 1.48 12.22
C ALA A 231 -10.28 0.01 12.59
N ASP A 232 -11.54 -0.39 12.67
CA ASP A 232 -12.00 -1.75 12.91
C ASP A 232 -12.31 -2.55 11.63
N SER A 233 -12.09 -1.93 10.46
CA SER A 233 -12.22 -2.60 9.16
C SER A 233 -11.10 -3.63 8.94
N ASP A 234 -11.44 -4.74 8.27
CA ASP A 234 -10.46 -5.73 7.77
C ASP A 234 -9.46 -5.13 6.76
N TYR A 235 -9.68 -3.90 6.33
CA TYR A 235 -8.86 -3.16 5.36
C TYR A 235 -8.21 -1.91 5.97
N ALA A 236 -8.19 -1.79 7.29
CA ALA A 236 -7.74 -0.60 8.01
C ALA A 236 -6.25 -0.28 7.84
N TYR A 237 -5.45 -1.23 7.35
CA TYR A 237 -4.00 -1.12 7.19
C TYR A 237 -3.54 -1.66 5.84
N ILE A 238 -2.45 -1.08 5.32
CA ILE A 238 -1.89 -1.45 4.00
C ILE A 238 -1.53 -2.93 3.93
N GLU A 239 -0.90 -3.46 4.98
CA GLU A 239 -0.49 -4.87 5.05
C GLU A 239 -1.66 -5.84 4.97
N TYR A 240 -2.84 -5.49 5.51
CA TYR A 240 -4.02 -6.32 5.38
C TYR A 240 -4.45 -6.45 3.91
N ASN A 241 -4.51 -5.31 3.20
CA ASN A 241 -4.80 -5.31 1.77
C ASN A 241 -3.75 -6.08 0.96
N ALA A 242 -2.48 -5.93 1.31
CA ALA A 242 -1.38 -6.58 0.62
C ALA A 242 -1.44 -8.11 0.79
N VAL A 243 -1.77 -8.62 1.98
CA VAL A 243 -1.99 -10.05 2.25
C VAL A 243 -3.17 -10.58 1.46
N TRP A 244 -4.33 -9.89 1.49
CA TRP A 244 -5.51 -10.25 0.70
C TRP A 244 -5.21 -10.33 -0.80
N ASN A 245 -4.56 -9.32 -1.34
CA ASN A 245 -4.22 -9.25 -2.74
C ASN A 245 -3.16 -10.28 -3.14
N LYS A 246 -2.21 -10.59 -2.26
CA LYS A 246 -1.23 -11.68 -2.48
C LYS A 246 -1.94 -13.02 -2.59
N ALA A 247 -2.85 -13.33 -1.67
CA ALA A 247 -3.67 -14.54 -1.72
C ALA A 247 -4.48 -14.61 -3.01
N ALA A 248 -5.17 -13.53 -3.38
CA ALA A 248 -5.97 -13.45 -4.61
C ALA A 248 -5.12 -13.68 -5.87
N ARG A 249 -3.91 -13.11 -5.95
CA ARG A 249 -2.96 -13.33 -7.05
C ARG A 249 -2.51 -14.80 -7.13
N ILE A 250 -2.18 -15.42 -6.00
CA ILE A 250 -1.77 -16.82 -5.92
C ILE A 250 -2.90 -17.72 -6.40
N ILE A 251 -4.10 -17.57 -5.86
CA ILE A 251 -5.28 -18.37 -6.22
C ILE A 251 -5.56 -18.23 -7.72
N ARG A 252 -5.60 -17.00 -8.23
CA ARG A 252 -5.83 -16.71 -9.64
C ARG A 252 -4.80 -17.41 -10.53
N ASN A 253 -3.51 -17.24 -10.24
CA ASN A 253 -2.43 -17.84 -11.06
C ASN A 253 -2.47 -19.37 -11.03
N THR A 254 -2.82 -19.95 -9.90
CA THR A 254 -2.96 -21.41 -9.73
C THR A 254 -4.12 -21.97 -10.54
N LEU A 255 -5.23 -21.24 -10.60
CA LEU A 255 -6.45 -21.70 -11.27
C LEU A 255 -6.56 -21.24 -12.74
N LEU A 256 -5.80 -20.24 -13.17
CA LEU A 256 -5.83 -19.72 -14.53
C LEU A 256 -5.64 -20.80 -15.61
N PRO A 257 -4.74 -21.81 -15.46
CA PRO A 257 -4.62 -22.92 -16.41
C PRO A 257 -5.85 -23.82 -16.50
N ARG A 258 -6.79 -23.68 -15.57
CA ARG A 258 -8.05 -24.44 -15.55
C ARG A 258 -9.21 -23.72 -16.25
N VAL A 259 -9.02 -22.47 -16.61
CA VAL A 259 -10.02 -21.71 -17.38
C VAL A 259 -10.25 -22.39 -18.73
N ARG A 260 -11.52 -22.63 -19.06
CA ARG A 260 -11.96 -23.34 -20.29
C ARG A 260 -11.39 -24.77 -20.41
N SER A 261 -10.85 -25.36 -19.35
CA SER A 261 -10.45 -26.75 -19.36
C SER A 261 -11.69 -27.67 -19.26
N LYS A 262 -11.49 -28.96 -19.64
CA LYS A 262 -12.56 -29.97 -19.52
C LYS A 262 -12.83 -30.25 -18.03
N VAL A 263 -14.03 -29.94 -17.57
CA VAL A 263 -14.52 -30.24 -16.22
C VAL A 263 -15.35 -31.53 -16.26
N LYS A 264 -15.07 -32.46 -15.35
CA LYS A 264 -15.90 -33.65 -15.20
C LYS A 264 -17.20 -33.30 -14.47
N ALA A 265 -18.32 -33.68 -15.07
CA ALA A 265 -19.63 -33.61 -14.43
C ALA A 265 -19.96 -34.92 -13.73
N ASP A 266 -20.75 -34.82 -12.67
CA ASP A 266 -21.45 -35.97 -12.12
C ASP A 266 -22.57 -36.37 -13.08
N PRO A 267 -22.61 -37.64 -13.54
CA PRO A 267 -23.58 -38.08 -14.58
C PRO A 267 -25.04 -37.97 -14.14
N SER A 268 -25.28 -38.03 -12.83
CA SER A 268 -26.64 -38.04 -12.28
C SER A 268 -27.21 -36.63 -12.05
N THR A 269 -26.34 -35.65 -11.73
CA THR A 269 -26.74 -34.33 -11.33
C THR A 269 -26.34 -33.21 -12.28
N GLY A 270 -25.35 -33.48 -13.16
CA GLY A 270 -24.75 -32.45 -14.01
C GLY A 270 -23.84 -31.45 -13.27
N TYR A 271 -23.68 -31.59 -11.96
CA TYR A 271 -22.81 -30.76 -11.16
C TYR A 271 -21.33 -31.15 -11.36
N ILE A 272 -20.43 -30.25 -10.94
CA ILE A 272 -18.99 -30.55 -10.92
C ILE A 272 -18.69 -31.79 -10.07
N SER A 273 -17.89 -32.71 -10.59
CA SER A 273 -17.60 -33.95 -9.87
C SER A 273 -16.74 -33.71 -8.63
N ASN A 274 -16.95 -34.51 -7.58
CA ASN A 274 -16.13 -34.44 -6.36
C ASN A 274 -14.64 -34.62 -6.61
N THR A 275 -14.26 -35.42 -7.61
CA THR A 275 -12.87 -35.60 -8.01
C THR A 275 -12.24 -34.29 -8.53
N THR A 276 -13.01 -33.50 -9.29
CA THR A 276 -12.54 -32.18 -9.76
C THR A 276 -12.44 -31.20 -8.60
N ILE A 277 -13.42 -31.18 -7.71
CA ILE A 277 -13.41 -30.32 -6.50
C ILE A 277 -12.16 -30.63 -5.67
N SER A 278 -11.92 -31.90 -5.33
CA SER A 278 -10.74 -32.31 -4.53
C SER A 278 -9.42 -31.96 -5.22
N SER A 279 -9.36 -32.06 -6.55
CA SER A 279 -8.16 -31.69 -7.31
C SER A 279 -7.89 -30.18 -7.25
N TRP A 280 -8.92 -29.34 -7.37
CA TRP A 280 -8.76 -27.89 -7.29
C TRP A 280 -8.48 -27.42 -5.86
N ASP A 281 -9.13 -28.03 -4.88
CA ASP A 281 -8.86 -27.80 -3.45
C ASP A 281 -7.38 -28.06 -3.12
N ALA A 282 -6.88 -29.23 -3.52
CA ALA A 282 -5.47 -29.59 -3.30
C ALA A 282 -4.48 -28.65 -3.99
N LEU A 283 -4.80 -28.17 -5.21
CA LEU A 283 -3.96 -27.21 -5.92
C LEU A 283 -3.90 -25.86 -5.20
N VAL A 284 -5.06 -25.33 -4.78
CA VAL A 284 -5.14 -24.04 -4.09
C VAL A 284 -4.49 -24.14 -2.70
N LYS A 285 -4.74 -25.25 -1.96
CA LYS A 285 -4.07 -25.52 -0.69
C LYS A 285 -2.56 -25.48 -0.82
N SER A 286 -2.01 -26.28 -1.72
CA SER A 286 -0.56 -26.34 -1.94
C SER A 286 0.04 -24.98 -2.31
N ALA A 287 -0.70 -24.12 -3.02
CA ALA A 287 -0.22 -22.79 -3.38
C ALA A 287 -0.27 -21.84 -2.20
N LEU A 288 -1.31 -21.88 -1.37
CA LEU A 288 -1.49 -20.99 -0.20
C LEU A 288 -0.63 -21.40 1.00
N GLU A 289 -0.23 -22.66 1.11
CA GLU A 289 0.75 -23.16 2.10
C GLU A 289 2.05 -22.32 2.10
N THR A 290 2.39 -21.74 0.96
CA THR A 290 3.54 -20.85 0.86
C THR A 290 3.38 -19.58 1.69
N MET A 291 2.14 -19.08 1.85
CA MET A 291 1.84 -17.91 2.68
C MET A 291 1.87 -18.24 4.16
N VAL A 292 1.44 -19.45 4.55
CA VAL A 292 1.56 -19.94 5.94
C VAL A 292 3.04 -20.13 6.30
N THR A 293 3.81 -20.75 5.41
CA THR A 293 5.27 -20.94 5.62
C THR A 293 6.03 -19.63 5.71
N SER A 294 5.57 -18.58 5.01
CA SER A 294 6.16 -17.24 5.06
C SER A 294 5.61 -16.38 6.19
N GLU A 295 4.74 -16.94 7.05
CA GLU A 295 4.08 -16.26 8.16
C GLU A 295 3.20 -15.06 7.73
N ASP A 296 2.80 -15.01 6.45
CA ASP A 296 1.89 -13.97 5.94
C ASP A 296 0.46 -14.16 6.48
N ILE A 297 0.07 -15.41 6.71
CA ILE A 297 -1.21 -15.81 7.31
C ILE A 297 -0.99 -16.96 8.29
N ALA A 298 -1.84 -17.06 9.29
CA ALA A 298 -1.75 -18.14 10.30
C ALA A 298 -2.32 -19.47 9.75
N ASP A 299 -3.42 -19.40 9.04
CA ASP A 299 -4.14 -20.55 8.47
C ASP A 299 -5.11 -20.06 7.39
N PHE A 300 -5.72 -20.98 6.66
CA PHE A 300 -6.75 -20.69 5.66
C PHE A 300 -7.69 -21.87 5.48
N ASP A 301 -8.91 -21.60 5.03
CA ASP A 301 -9.89 -22.62 4.66
C ASP A 301 -10.41 -22.37 3.25
N ILE A 302 -10.65 -23.47 2.49
CA ILE A 302 -11.11 -23.41 1.12
C ILE A 302 -12.48 -24.09 1.02
N TYR A 303 -13.40 -23.38 0.42
CA TYR A 303 -14.73 -23.92 0.13
C TYR A 303 -15.08 -23.80 -1.36
N ILE A 304 -15.25 -24.94 -2.00
CA ILE A 304 -15.74 -25.05 -3.38
C ILE A 304 -17.16 -25.60 -3.32
N ASN A 305 -18.15 -24.79 -3.71
CA ASN A 305 -19.53 -25.25 -3.70
C ASN A 305 -19.72 -26.42 -4.67
N PRO A 306 -20.12 -27.61 -4.19
CA PRO A 306 -20.28 -28.79 -5.05
C PRO A 306 -21.51 -28.71 -5.97
N LYS A 307 -22.48 -27.84 -5.65
CA LYS A 307 -23.72 -27.65 -6.42
C LYS A 307 -23.56 -26.60 -7.54
N GLN A 308 -22.41 -26.57 -8.20
CA GLN A 308 -22.16 -25.75 -9.37
C GLN A 308 -22.26 -26.60 -10.63
N MET A 309 -22.98 -26.13 -11.65
CA MET A 309 -23.10 -26.85 -12.93
C MET A 309 -21.74 -26.93 -13.61
N ALA A 310 -21.36 -28.13 -14.05
CA ALA A 310 -20.09 -28.33 -14.76
C ALA A 310 -20.08 -27.67 -16.15
N VAL A 311 -21.26 -27.53 -16.75
CA VAL A 311 -21.48 -26.80 -18.01
C VAL A 311 -22.36 -25.59 -17.68
N SER A 312 -21.73 -24.41 -17.62
CA SER A 312 -22.43 -23.17 -17.30
C SER A 312 -21.67 -21.98 -17.91
N ASP A 313 -22.40 -20.93 -18.29
CA ASP A 313 -21.83 -19.64 -18.66
C ASP A 313 -21.36 -18.83 -17.45
N LYS A 314 -21.68 -19.28 -16.24
CA LYS A 314 -21.27 -18.63 -14.99
C LYS A 314 -19.90 -19.16 -14.55
N PRO A 315 -19.01 -18.27 -14.05
CA PRO A 315 -17.73 -18.69 -13.50
C PRO A 315 -17.91 -19.57 -12.26
N PHE A 316 -16.98 -20.49 -12.04
CA PHE A 316 -16.94 -21.28 -10.80
C PHE A 316 -16.60 -20.39 -9.62
N ASN A 317 -17.30 -20.60 -8.51
CA ASN A 317 -17.12 -19.86 -7.27
C ASN A 317 -16.29 -20.70 -6.29
N ILE A 318 -15.14 -20.16 -5.92
CA ILE A 318 -14.23 -20.71 -4.91
C ILE A 318 -14.07 -19.65 -3.84
N LYS A 319 -14.40 -20.01 -2.59
CA LYS A 319 -14.21 -19.12 -1.43
C LYS A 319 -12.99 -19.57 -0.65
N VAL A 320 -12.19 -18.60 -0.23
CA VAL A 320 -11.08 -18.81 0.70
C VAL A 320 -11.30 -17.87 1.87
N LYS A 321 -11.06 -18.37 3.09
CA LYS A 321 -11.14 -17.63 4.33
C LYS A 321 -9.79 -17.67 5.02
#